data_840d39aa376519a4a8d65b07d9a03db9
#
_entry.id   840d39aa376519a4a8d65b07d9a03db9
#
_cell.length_a   1.000
_cell.length_b   1.000
_cell.length_c   1.000
_cell.angle_alpha   90.00
_cell.angle_beta   90.00
_cell.angle_gamma   90.00
#
_symmetry.space_group_name_H-M   'P 1'
#
loop_
_entity.id
_entity.type
_entity.pdbx_description
1 polymer ?
#
loop_
_entity_poly.entity_id
_entity_poly.type
_entity_poly.pdbx_seq_one_letter_code
_entity_poly.pdbx_strand_id
1 'polypeptide(L)'
;LWIFSVLAFILSAIIDNLTATIVLITILQKVVLNRDTRLWFAGLIIVAANAGGAWSPIGDVTTTMLWIGNKVTTLKLISYVLIPSIVCLVLPVIIASFLPAFRGEINTLKEDDSAGYHKHGASMLYLGLSAIVFVPVFKTLTHLPPYVGMMLSLAVVALSLIHI
;
A
#
# COMPACT_ATOMS: atom_id res chain seq x y z
N LEU A 1 7.60 -10.05 10.91
CA LEU A 1 7.25 -8.73 11.40
C LEU A 1 7.75 -7.66 10.42
N TRP A 2 9.05 -7.45 10.32
CA TRP A 2 9.67 -6.40 9.50
C TRP A 2 9.24 -6.44 8.03
N ILE A 3 9.17 -7.63 7.42
CA ILE A 3 8.79 -7.80 6.02
C ILE A 3 7.41 -7.20 5.76
N PHE A 4 6.40 -7.55 6.55
CA PHE A 4 5.05 -7.03 6.39
C PHE A 4 4.96 -5.52 6.62
N SER A 5 5.69 -4.99 7.61
CA SER A 5 5.68 -3.56 7.93
C SER A 5 6.38 -2.73 6.85
N VAL A 6 7.54 -3.16 6.36
CA VAL A 6 8.25 -2.48 5.27
C VAL A 6 7.46 -2.57 3.96
N LEU A 7 6.86 -3.71 3.69
CA LEU A 7 6.02 -3.91 2.50
C LEU A 7 4.78 -3.02 2.54
N ALA A 8 4.13 -2.89 3.72
CA ALA A 8 3.02 -1.99 3.94
C ALA A 8 3.40 -0.53 3.70
N PHE A 9 4.54 -0.11 4.22
CA PHE A 9 5.07 1.24 4.07
C PHE A 9 5.33 1.60 2.61
N ILE A 10 6.01 0.73 1.86
CA ILE A 10 6.34 0.97 0.45
C ILE A 10 5.09 0.92 -0.41
N LEU A 11 4.24 -0.10 -0.22
CA LEU A 11 3.05 -0.30 -1.02
C LEU A 11 2.05 0.87 -0.84
N SER A 12 1.89 1.34 0.38
CA SER A 12 1.02 2.47 0.71
C SER A 12 1.48 3.78 0.07
N ALA A 13 2.78 3.98 -0.10
CA ALA A 13 3.30 5.17 -0.79
C ALA A 13 2.96 5.20 -2.29
N ILE A 14 2.67 4.04 -2.89
CA ILE A 14 2.42 3.88 -4.33
C ILE A 14 0.93 3.79 -4.64
N ILE A 15 0.18 3.01 -3.86
CA ILE A 15 -1.23 2.70 -4.13
C ILE A 15 -2.16 3.62 -3.32
N ASP A 16 -2.23 3.49 -2.08
CA ASP A 16 -2.83 4.26 -0.99
C ASP A 16 -2.81 3.40 0.28
N ASN A 17 -2.99 4.04 1.43
CA ASN A 17 -2.91 3.38 2.73
C ASN A 17 -4.06 2.38 2.97
N LEU A 18 -5.27 2.69 2.50
CA LEU A 18 -6.44 1.82 2.68
C LEU A 18 -6.32 0.54 1.86
N THR A 19 -6.03 0.68 0.56
CA THR A 19 -5.86 -0.46 -0.36
C THR A 19 -4.68 -1.33 0.05
N ALA A 20 -3.53 -0.73 0.36
CA ALA A 20 -2.36 -1.45 0.85
C ALA A 20 -2.68 -2.27 2.11
N THR A 21 -3.40 -1.67 3.06
CA THR A 21 -3.83 -2.34 4.29
C THR A 21 -4.75 -3.52 4.00
N ILE A 22 -5.77 -3.36 3.16
CA ILE A 22 -6.73 -4.44 2.82
C ILE A 22 -6.00 -5.60 2.15
N VAL A 23 -5.15 -5.33 1.18
CA VAL A 23 -4.38 -6.36 0.46
C VAL A 23 -3.48 -7.13 1.41
N LEU A 24 -2.71 -6.44 2.25
CA LEU A 24 -1.78 -7.09 3.16
C LEU A 24 -2.48 -7.85 4.29
N ILE A 25 -3.60 -7.35 4.81
CA ILE A 25 -4.40 -8.08 5.80
C ILE A 25 -5.02 -9.33 5.17
N THR A 26 -5.45 -9.27 3.92
CA THR A 26 -5.97 -10.45 3.20
C THR A 26 -4.89 -11.53 3.02
N ILE A 27 -3.66 -11.13 2.67
CA ILE A 27 -2.53 -12.04 2.61
C ILE A 27 -2.19 -12.60 4.00
N LEU A 28 -2.16 -11.73 5.01
CA LEU A 28 -1.89 -12.11 6.40
C LEU A 28 -2.88 -13.16 6.92
N GLN A 29 -4.15 -13.06 6.55
CA GLN A 29 -5.19 -14.04 6.93
C GLN A 29 -4.88 -15.45 6.39
N LYS A 30 -4.23 -15.54 5.24
CA LYS A 30 -3.82 -16.82 4.65
C LYS A 30 -2.51 -17.36 5.25
N VAL A 31 -1.63 -16.47 5.74
CA VAL A 31 -0.30 -16.85 6.25
C VAL A 31 -0.34 -17.16 7.74
N VAL A 32 -1.11 -16.39 8.54
CA VAL A 32 -1.14 -16.48 10.00
C VAL A 32 -2.47 -17.04 10.48
N LEU A 33 -2.44 -18.27 10.99
CA LEU A 33 -3.64 -18.97 11.48
C LEU A 33 -4.12 -18.45 12.83
N ASN A 34 -3.17 -18.13 13.74
CA ASN A 34 -3.50 -17.68 15.09
C ASN A 34 -4.15 -16.29 15.05
N ARG A 35 -5.38 -16.18 15.59
CA ARG A 35 -6.17 -14.95 15.60
C ARG A 35 -5.48 -13.81 16.34
N ASP A 36 -4.91 -14.10 17.51
CA ASP A 36 -4.33 -13.05 18.36
C ASP A 36 -3.04 -12.49 17.73
N THR A 37 -2.18 -13.36 17.26
CA THR A 37 -0.97 -12.95 16.50
C THR A 37 -1.35 -12.17 15.25
N ARG A 38 -2.38 -12.59 14.53
CA ARG A 38 -2.88 -11.90 13.33
C ARG A 38 -3.39 -10.50 13.63
N LEU A 39 -4.09 -10.28 14.75
CA LEU A 39 -4.56 -8.95 15.16
C LEU A 39 -3.38 -8.01 15.44
N TRP A 40 -2.32 -8.48 16.10
CA TRP A 40 -1.12 -7.70 16.34
C TRP A 40 -0.40 -7.32 15.04
N PHE A 41 -0.25 -8.28 14.11
CA PHE A 41 0.31 -8.01 12.79
C PHE A 41 -0.55 -7.03 11.98
N ALA A 42 -1.88 -7.16 12.03
CA ALA A 42 -2.79 -6.24 11.35
C ALA A 42 -2.65 -4.82 11.88
N GLY A 43 -2.54 -4.64 13.20
CA GLY A 43 -2.29 -3.33 13.81
C GLY A 43 -1.01 -2.69 13.31
N LEU A 44 0.08 -3.46 13.22
CA LEU A 44 1.36 -2.96 12.69
C LEU A 44 1.30 -2.63 11.21
N ILE A 45 0.60 -3.44 10.41
CA ILE A 45 0.38 -3.15 8.98
C ILE A 45 -0.37 -1.82 8.81
N ILE A 46 -1.40 -1.58 9.61
CA ILE A 46 -2.16 -0.32 9.58
C ILE A 46 -1.26 0.88 9.91
N VAL A 47 -0.47 0.79 10.98
CA VAL A 47 0.46 1.86 11.38
C VAL A 47 1.50 2.10 10.28
N ALA A 48 2.09 1.04 9.74
CA ALA A 48 3.11 1.12 8.71
C ALA A 48 2.54 1.68 7.38
N ALA A 49 1.33 1.27 7.00
CA ALA A 49 0.67 1.78 5.80
C ALA A 49 0.33 3.27 5.92
N ASN A 50 -0.18 3.73 7.07
CA ASN A 50 -0.43 5.15 7.29
C ASN A 50 0.87 5.97 7.27
N ALA A 51 1.92 5.48 7.91
CA ALA A 51 3.24 6.11 7.87
C ALA A 51 3.79 6.17 6.43
N GLY A 52 3.61 5.10 5.66
CA GLY A 52 4.04 5.02 4.26
C GLY A 52 3.27 5.95 3.33
N GLY A 53 1.96 6.09 3.53
CA GLY A 53 1.12 7.00 2.74
C GLY A 53 1.40 8.48 2.98
N ALA A 54 1.83 8.85 4.18
CA ALA A 54 1.96 10.25 4.60
C ALA A 54 3.02 11.05 3.82
N TRP A 55 4.11 10.43 3.39
CA TRP A 55 5.19 11.13 2.68
C TRP A 55 5.01 11.18 1.16
N SER A 56 4.06 10.41 0.61
CA SER A 56 3.75 10.38 -0.81
C SER A 56 2.55 11.27 -1.14
N PRO A 57 2.57 11.98 -2.28
CA PRO A 57 1.43 12.82 -2.69
C PRO A 57 0.19 12.02 -3.08
N ILE A 58 0.32 10.72 -3.31
CA ILE A 58 -0.78 9.82 -3.72
C ILE A 58 -1.03 8.69 -2.71
N GLY A 59 -0.23 8.61 -1.66
CA GLY A 59 -0.30 7.52 -0.68
C GLY A 59 -1.35 7.71 0.42
N ASP A 60 -1.88 8.92 0.58
CA ASP A 60 -2.96 9.23 1.52
C ASP A 60 -3.92 10.27 0.95
N VAL A 61 -5.20 10.14 1.26
CA VAL A 61 -6.25 11.07 0.77
C VAL A 61 -5.95 12.50 1.17
N THR A 62 -5.46 12.73 2.39
CA THR A 62 -5.14 14.06 2.92
C THR A 62 -4.02 14.73 2.12
N THR A 63 -2.92 14.02 1.90
CA THR A 63 -1.78 14.51 1.12
C THR A 63 -2.16 14.71 -0.35
N THR A 64 -2.97 13.80 -0.91
CA THR A 64 -3.49 13.91 -2.27
C THR A 64 -4.34 15.17 -2.44
N MET A 65 -5.24 15.48 -1.50
CA MET A 65 -6.06 16.69 -1.55
C MET A 65 -5.22 17.98 -1.47
N LEU A 66 -4.22 18.02 -0.58
CA LEU A 66 -3.31 19.15 -0.47
C LEU A 66 -2.47 19.34 -1.74
N TRP A 67 -2.05 18.26 -2.36
CA TRP A 67 -1.29 18.27 -3.60
C TRP A 67 -2.15 18.72 -4.80
N ILE A 68 -3.39 18.23 -4.93
CA ILE A 68 -4.35 18.67 -5.94
C ILE A 68 -4.68 20.16 -5.78
N GLY A 69 -4.88 20.61 -4.54
CA GLY A 69 -5.15 22.01 -4.20
C GLY A 69 -3.94 22.95 -4.35
N ASN A 70 -2.81 22.45 -4.87
CA ASN A 70 -1.54 23.18 -5.03
C ASN A 70 -1.02 23.84 -3.72
N LYS A 71 -1.42 23.32 -2.55
CA LYS A 71 -0.97 23.80 -1.24
C LYS A 71 0.42 23.26 -0.89
N VAL A 72 0.79 22.09 -1.43
CA VAL A 72 2.07 21.43 -1.17
C VAL A 72 2.66 20.94 -2.49
N THR A 73 3.98 21.12 -2.68
CA THR A 73 4.71 20.54 -3.79
C THR A 73 5.25 19.16 -3.41
N THR A 74 5.31 18.24 -4.36
CA THR A 74 5.82 16.87 -4.15
C THR A 74 7.17 16.86 -3.43
N LEU A 75 8.10 17.71 -3.87
CA LEU A 75 9.47 17.71 -3.34
C LEU A 75 9.51 18.19 -1.87
N LYS A 76 8.73 19.20 -1.51
CA LYS A 76 8.62 19.67 -0.13
C LYS A 76 7.95 18.64 0.76
N LEU A 77 6.90 17.98 0.28
CA LEU A 77 6.22 16.92 1.01
C LEU A 77 7.20 15.81 1.37
N ILE A 78 7.93 15.29 0.38
CA ILE A 78 8.92 14.23 0.61
C ILE A 78 10.01 14.70 1.58
N SER A 79 10.60 15.86 1.38
CA SER A 79 11.74 16.33 2.20
C SER A 79 11.38 16.55 3.68
N TYR A 80 10.15 16.99 3.98
CA TYR A 80 9.73 17.25 5.36
C TYR A 80 9.07 16.05 6.04
N VAL A 81 8.36 15.21 5.30
CA VAL A 81 7.53 14.14 5.90
C VAL A 81 8.19 12.77 5.86
N LEU A 82 9.16 12.51 4.96
CA LEU A 82 9.81 11.21 4.84
C LEU A 82 10.51 10.77 6.15
N ILE A 83 11.27 11.67 6.77
CA ILE A 83 12.00 11.34 8.02
C ILE A 83 11.04 11.03 9.17
N PRO A 84 10.04 11.87 9.50
CA PRO A 84 9.00 11.50 10.46
C PRO A 84 8.29 10.20 10.14
N SER A 85 7.96 9.93 8.87
CA SER A 85 7.29 8.70 8.45
C SER A 85 8.15 7.46 8.70
N ILE A 86 9.46 7.53 8.45
CA ILE A 86 10.39 6.43 8.76
C ILE A 86 10.44 6.20 10.28
N VAL A 87 10.47 7.24 11.09
CA VAL A 87 10.44 7.12 12.56
C VAL A 87 9.12 6.46 13.00
N CYS A 88 7.98 6.87 12.42
CA CYS A 88 6.67 6.28 12.70
C CYS A 88 6.57 4.80 12.26
N LEU A 89 7.35 4.36 11.30
CA LEU A 89 7.47 2.94 10.94
C LEU A 89 8.37 2.19 11.93
N VAL A 90 9.58 2.70 12.12
CA VAL A 90 10.66 1.96 12.82
C VAL A 90 10.36 1.82 14.30
N LEU A 91 9.87 2.87 14.95
CA LEU A 91 9.66 2.89 16.39
C LEU A 91 8.60 1.88 16.87
N PRO A 92 7.39 1.80 16.26
CA PRO A 92 6.42 0.78 16.62
C PRO A 92 6.88 -0.65 16.31
N VAL A 93 7.61 -0.85 15.21
CA VAL A 93 8.10 -2.18 14.82
C VAL A 93 9.19 -2.65 15.79
N ILE A 94 10.08 -1.76 16.25
CA ILE A 94 11.07 -2.09 17.28
C ILE A 94 10.35 -2.45 18.59
N ILE A 95 9.41 -1.63 19.05
CA ILE A 95 8.67 -1.91 20.28
C ILE A 95 7.95 -3.25 20.17
N ALA A 96 7.28 -3.51 19.05
CA ALA A 96 6.56 -4.75 18.79
C ALA A 96 7.48 -5.98 18.78
N SER A 97 8.72 -5.85 18.33
CA SER A 97 9.68 -6.97 18.30
C SER A 97 10.05 -7.48 19.70
N PHE A 98 9.86 -6.68 20.74
CA PHE A 98 10.06 -7.09 22.14
C PHE A 98 8.81 -7.74 22.75
N LEU A 99 7.64 -7.61 22.13
CA LEU A 99 6.40 -8.20 22.67
C LEU A 99 6.41 -9.73 22.52
N PRO A 100 5.96 -10.46 23.52
CA PRO A 100 5.88 -11.92 23.47
C PRO A 100 4.93 -12.44 22.37
N ALA A 101 3.96 -11.63 21.93
CA ALA A 101 3.05 -11.95 20.83
C ALA A 101 3.74 -12.21 19.48
N PHE A 102 4.96 -11.71 19.29
CA PHE A 102 5.76 -11.89 18.08
C PHE A 102 6.94 -12.88 18.26
N ARG A 103 7.08 -13.45 19.46
CA ARG A 103 8.06 -14.48 19.79
C ARG A 103 7.39 -15.84 19.68
N GLY A 104 7.50 -16.50 18.53
CA GLY A 104 6.96 -17.84 18.33
C GLY A 104 7.04 -18.27 16.87
N GLU A 105 6.90 -19.55 16.65
CA GLU A 105 6.78 -20.10 15.30
C GLU A 105 5.39 -19.75 14.74
N ILE A 106 5.35 -19.17 13.56
CA ILE A 106 4.11 -18.92 12.85
C ILE A 106 3.68 -20.26 12.21
N ASN A 107 2.58 -20.84 12.70
CA ASN A 107 1.95 -21.95 12.01
C ASN A 107 1.38 -21.41 10.68
N THR A 108 2.15 -21.60 9.62
CA THR A 108 1.72 -21.32 8.25
C THR A 108 0.89 -22.49 7.73
N LEU A 109 -0.19 -22.19 7.01
CA LEU A 109 -0.86 -23.20 6.20
C LEU A 109 0.17 -23.74 5.20
N LYS A 110 0.29 -25.07 5.12
CA LYS A 110 0.87 -25.69 3.92
C LYS A 110 0.01 -25.21 2.74
N GLU A 111 0.65 -24.69 1.72
CA GLU A 111 -0.01 -24.33 0.47
C GLU A 111 -0.84 -25.54 0.01
N ASP A 112 -2.17 -25.46 0.16
CA ASP A 112 -3.05 -26.27 -0.66
C ASP A 112 -2.94 -25.67 -2.07
N ASP A 113 -2.47 -26.47 -3.00
CA ASP A 113 -2.29 -26.18 -4.44
C ASP A 113 -3.61 -25.81 -5.18
N SER A 114 -4.67 -25.51 -4.45
CA SER A 114 -6.00 -25.18 -4.98
C SER A 114 -6.28 -23.69 -5.15
N ALA A 115 -5.30 -22.80 -4.94
CA ALA A 115 -5.41 -21.42 -5.41
C ALA A 115 -5.24 -21.44 -6.94
N GLY A 116 -6.37 -21.59 -7.65
CA GLY A 116 -6.42 -21.60 -9.11
C GLY A 116 -5.57 -20.44 -9.63
N TYR A 117 -4.53 -20.79 -10.36
CA TYR A 117 -3.64 -19.83 -11.02
C TYR A 117 -4.51 -19.07 -12.04
N HIS A 118 -4.98 -17.89 -11.65
CA HIS A 118 -5.72 -17.02 -12.57
C HIS A 118 -4.75 -16.62 -13.69
N LYS A 119 -4.93 -17.24 -14.86
CA LYS A 119 -4.11 -17.10 -16.06
C LYS A 119 -3.81 -15.64 -16.44
N HIS A 120 -4.66 -14.72 -16.00
CA HIS A 120 -4.58 -13.28 -16.27
C HIS A 120 -4.23 -12.42 -15.03
N GLY A 121 -3.97 -13.03 -13.87
CA GLY A 121 -3.69 -12.28 -12.63
C GLY A 121 -2.46 -11.39 -12.73
N ALA A 122 -1.38 -11.89 -13.34
CA ALA A 122 -0.16 -11.12 -13.55
C ALA A 122 -0.38 -9.95 -14.50
N SER A 123 -1.13 -10.15 -15.59
CA SER A 123 -1.45 -9.08 -16.54
C SER A 123 -2.26 -7.96 -15.90
N MET A 124 -3.22 -8.31 -15.05
CA MET A 124 -4.02 -7.34 -14.30
C MET A 124 -3.20 -6.58 -13.26
N LEU A 125 -2.27 -7.25 -12.60
CA LEU A 125 -1.37 -6.61 -11.65
C LEU A 125 -0.48 -5.57 -12.34
N TYR A 126 0.13 -5.94 -13.47
CA TYR A 126 0.97 -5.01 -14.25
C TYR A 126 0.15 -3.85 -14.82
N LEU A 127 -1.07 -4.11 -15.30
CA LEU A 127 -1.95 -3.08 -15.82
C LEU A 127 -2.38 -2.11 -14.70
N GLY A 128 -2.75 -2.60 -13.52
CA GLY A 128 -3.08 -1.77 -12.37
C GLY A 128 -1.88 -0.93 -11.89
N LEU A 129 -0.70 -1.55 -11.79
CA LEU A 129 0.52 -0.86 -11.39
C LEU A 129 0.91 0.25 -12.38
N SER A 130 0.84 -0.05 -13.69
CA SER A 130 1.12 0.94 -14.74
C SER A 130 0.10 2.09 -14.73
N ALA A 131 -1.17 1.80 -14.48
CA ALA A 131 -2.22 2.80 -14.36
C ALA A 131 -1.98 3.78 -13.19
N ILE A 132 -1.48 3.29 -12.04
CA ILE A 132 -1.13 4.11 -10.89
C ILE A 132 0.07 5.02 -11.20
N VAL A 133 1.13 4.48 -11.82
CA VAL A 133 2.31 5.26 -12.22
C VAL A 133 1.97 6.28 -13.31
N PHE A 134 1.00 5.98 -14.16
CA PHE A 134 0.54 6.89 -15.20
C PHE A 134 -0.02 8.22 -14.64
N VAL A 135 -0.72 8.21 -13.50
CA VAL A 135 -1.38 9.39 -12.92
C VAL A 135 -0.39 10.55 -12.66
N PRO A 136 0.72 10.38 -11.92
CA PRO A 136 1.68 11.47 -11.71
C PRO A 136 2.40 11.88 -13.01
N VAL A 137 2.68 10.95 -13.91
CA VAL A 137 3.27 11.26 -15.23
C VAL A 137 2.31 12.10 -16.07
N PHE A 138 1.03 11.73 -16.11
CA PHE A 138 -0.02 12.47 -16.81
C PHE A 138 -0.15 13.90 -16.27
N LYS A 139 -0.16 14.09 -14.94
CA LYS A 139 -0.19 15.42 -14.32
C LYS A 139 1.01 16.28 -14.73
N THR A 140 2.22 15.71 -14.74
CA THR A 140 3.44 16.47 -15.09
C THR A 140 3.47 16.87 -16.56
N LEU A 141 2.92 16.06 -17.46
CA LEU A 141 2.92 16.33 -18.90
C LEU A 141 1.79 17.28 -19.33
N THR A 142 0.59 17.11 -18.75
CA THR A 142 -0.61 17.85 -19.19
C THR A 142 -0.91 19.07 -18.35
N HIS A 143 -0.32 19.16 -17.14
CA HIS A 143 -0.67 20.16 -16.10
C HIS A 143 -2.14 20.13 -15.68
N LEU A 144 -2.90 19.10 -16.08
CA LEU A 144 -4.29 18.88 -15.66
C LEU A 144 -4.35 18.34 -14.23
N PRO A 145 -5.48 18.54 -13.54
CA PRO A 145 -5.67 17.99 -12.21
C PRO A 145 -5.53 16.46 -12.19
N PRO A 146 -4.92 15.86 -11.15
CA PRO A 146 -4.64 14.40 -11.09
C PRO A 146 -5.87 13.51 -11.22
N TYR A 147 -7.05 14.00 -10.80
CA TYR A 147 -8.28 13.21 -10.91
C TYR A 147 -8.64 12.85 -12.35
N VAL A 148 -8.25 13.65 -13.34
CA VAL A 148 -8.47 13.33 -14.76
C VAL A 148 -7.66 12.10 -15.16
N GLY A 149 -6.39 12.05 -14.76
CA GLY A 149 -5.54 10.88 -14.97
C GLY A 149 -6.05 9.63 -14.22
N MET A 150 -6.55 9.80 -13.00
CA MET A 150 -7.16 8.72 -12.22
C MET A 150 -8.40 8.14 -12.91
N MET A 151 -9.31 8.98 -13.40
CA MET A 151 -10.51 8.55 -14.11
C MET A 151 -10.17 7.83 -15.42
N LEU A 152 -9.17 8.32 -16.16
CA LEU A 152 -8.71 7.66 -17.38
C LEU A 152 -8.11 6.29 -17.08
N SER A 153 -7.26 6.19 -16.07
CA SER A 153 -6.66 4.94 -15.62
C SER A 153 -7.72 3.93 -15.18
N LEU A 154 -8.71 4.39 -14.41
CA LEU A 154 -9.82 3.56 -13.96
C LEU A 154 -10.65 3.03 -15.14
N ALA A 155 -10.92 3.88 -16.14
CA ALA A 155 -11.65 3.49 -17.34
C ALA A 155 -10.91 2.39 -18.13
N VAL A 156 -9.59 2.51 -18.29
CA VAL A 156 -8.75 1.51 -18.97
C VAL A 156 -8.76 0.19 -18.20
N VAL A 157 -8.61 0.21 -16.89
CA VAL A 157 -8.66 -1.00 -16.05
C VAL A 157 -10.04 -1.65 -16.10
N ALA A 158 -11.12 -0.86 -16.03
CA ALA A 158 -12.50 -1.37 -16.11
C ALA A 158 -12.79 -2.02 -17.45
N LEU A 159 -12.37 -1.41 -18.56
CA LEU A 159 -12.51 -1.99 -19.90
C LEU A 159 -11.71 -3.29 -20.05
N SER A 160 -10.51 -3.35 -19.50
CA SER A 160 -9.70 -4.58 -19.50
C SER A 160 -10.36 -5.71 -18.69
N LEU A 161 -11.01 -5.40 -17.57
CA LEU A 161 -11.77 -6.37 -16.78
C LEU A 161 -12.97 -6.98 -17.52
N ILE A 162 -13.59 -6.23 -18.44
CA ILE A 162 -14.71 -6.72 -19.25
C ILE A 162 -14.23 -7.70 -20.31
N HIS A 163 -12.98 -7.58 -20.78
CA HIS A 163 -12.42 -8.42 -21.85
C HIS A 163 -11.66 -9.66 -21.35
N ILE A 164 -11.45 -9.81 -20.03
CA ILE A 164 -10.80 -10.96 -19.39
C ILE A 164 -11.82 -11.90 -18.77
#